data_79320d510d876e74acf490eb9f9911b3
#
_entry.id   79320d510d876e74acf490eb9f9911b3
#
_cell.length_a   1.000
_cell.length_b   1.000
_cell.length_c   1.000
_cell.angle_alpha   90.00
_cell.angle_beta   90.00
_cell.angle_gamma   90.00
#
_symmetry.space_group_name_H-M   'P 1'
#
loop_
_entity.id
_entity.type
_entity.pdbx_description
1 polymer ?
#
loop_
_entity_poly.entity_id
_entity_poly.type
_entity_poly.pdbx_seq_one_letter_code
_entity_poly.pdbx_strand_id
1 'polypeptide(L)'
;MKIAIIPRVRIFRKKQIEYCVERKLIIFLNKIYKNSSIVFLNEIKKNNDFDVLIISGGNDLTKFSNLKEDIIKSKITKYYLKKSIKRKVIVIGICYGAQFIANFFKCKLQKTKKHVGNHPIKFEKNDFNLNLKKKDFTNSYNTYLIKKVGKNIKSLARANDNSIEAFKHEKYKIYGIMWHPERSKKLKKFDIRYFKNFK
;
A
#
# COMPACT_ATOMS: atom_id res chain seq x y z
N MET A 1 16.94 6.18 -9.48
CA MET A 1 15.93 6.22 -8.39
C MET A 1 15.97 4.87 -7.67
N LYS A 2 16.03 4.89 -6.33
CA LYS A 2 16.09 3.68 -5.50
C LYS A 2 14.74 3.42 -4.83
N ILE A 3 14.13 2.29 -5.13
CA ILE A 3 12.82 1.88 -4.60
C ILE A 3 13.05 0.85 -3.50
N ALA A 4 12.59 1.13 -2.30
CA ALA A 4 12.63 0.19 -1.19
C ALA A 4 11.27 -0.51 -1.03
N ILE A 5 11.27 -1.83 -0.88
CA ILE A 5 10.06 -2.61 -0.67
C ILE A 5 10.13 -3.28 0.70
N ILE A 6 9.11 -3.06 1.53
CA ILE A 6 8.88 -3.90 2.72
C ILE A 6 8.13 -5.15 2.27
N PRO A 7 8.76 -6.33 2.35
CA PRO A 7 8.19 -7.57 1.87
C PRO A 7 7.09 -8.12 2.80
N ARG A 8 6.34 -9.10 2.32
CA ARG A 8 5.55 -9.97 3.17
C ARG A 8 6.47 -10.86 4.01
N VAL A 9 6.11 -11.07 5.27
CA VAL A 9 6.80 -12.02 6.15
C VAL A 9 6.00 -13.33 6.25
N ARG A 10 6.66 -14.45 6.16
CA ARG A 10 6.09 -15.78 6.35
C ARG A 10 6.97 -16.58 7.31
N ILE A 11 6.37 -17.38 8.17
CA ILE A 11 7.09 -18.36 8.97
C ILE A 11 6.75 -19.74 8.47
N PHE A 12 7.74 -20.41 7.91
CA PHE A 12 7.63 -21.75 7.38
C PHE A 12 8.17 -22.77 8.38
N ARG A 13 7.50 -23.91 8.52
CA ARG A 13 7.90 -25.01 9.43
C ARG A 13 8.30 -24.53 10.85
N LYS A 14 7.51 -23.57 11.41
CA LYS A 14 7.64 -22.99 12.76
C LYS A 14 8.94 -22.23 13.06
N LYS A 15 9.98 -22.29 12.22
CA LYS A 15 11.30 -21.69 12.51
C LYS A 15 11.86 -20.80 11.40
N GLN A 16 11.63 -21.15 10.15
CA GLN A 16 12.22 -20.44 9.01
C GLN A 16 11.42 -19.17 8.68
N ILE A 17 12.06 -18.03 8.79
CA ILE A 17 11.45 -16.74 8.43
C ILE A 17 11.78 -16.45 6.96
N GLU A 18 10.75 -16.25 6.15
CA GLU A 18 10.86 -15.90 4.74
C GLU A 18 10.34 -14.48 4.49
N TYR A 19 11.04 -13.76 3.64
CA TYR A 19 10.64 -12.45 3.15
C TYR A 19 10.27 -12.55 1.67
N CYS A 20 8.98 -12.41 1.36
CA CYS A 20 8.44 -12.67 0.04
C CYS A 20 7.93 -11.40 -0.63
N VAL A 21 8.28 -11.21 -1.89
CA VAL A 21 7.72 -10.19 -2.76
C VAL A 21 7.13 -10.86 -3.99
N GLU A 22 5.91 -10.49 -4.35
CA GLU A 22 5.29 -11.03 -5.55
C GLU A 22 6.08 -10.61 -6.80
N ARG A 23 6.44 -11.58 -7.65
CA ARG A 23 7.12 -11.30 -8.94
C ARG A 23 6.36 -10.26 -9.76
N LYS A 24 5.03 -10.30 -9.75
CA LYS A 24 4.18 -9.33 -10.46
C LYS A 24 4.39 -7.89 -9.96
N LEU A 25 4.63 -7.69 -8.66
CA LEU A 25 4.92 -6.36 -8.11
C LEU A 25 6.24 -5.81 -8.64
N ILE A 26 7.28 -6.63 -8.70
CA ILE A 26 8.58 -6.24 -9.26
C ILE A 26 8.43 -5.85 -10.74
N ILE A 27 7.74 -6.68 -11.53
CA ILE A 27 7.47 -6.39 -12.95
C ILE A 27 6.67 -5.10 -13.11
N PHE A 28 5.66 -4.88 -12.27
CA PHE A 28 4.83 -3.67 -12.28
C PHE A 28 5.68 -2.42 -12.00
N LEU A 29 6.49 -2.45 -10.93
CA LEU A 29 7.34 -1.32 -10.56
C LEU A 29 8.40 -1.00 -11.64
N ASN A 30 9.04 -2.01 -12.22
CA ASN A 30 10.00 -1.82 -13.32
C ASN A 30 9.37 -1.20 -14.58
N LYS A 31 8.10 -1.51 -14.86
CA LYS A 31 7.36 -0.88 -15.98
C LYS A 31 7.04 0.60 -15.71
N ILE A 32 6.80 0.96 -14.45
CA ILE A 32 6.46 2.33 -14.07
C ILE A 32 7.70 3.19 -13.88
N TYR A 33 8.69 2.65 -13.20
CA TYR A 33 9.91 3.33 -12.81
C TYR A 33 11.10 2.73 -13.56
N LYS A 34 11.22 3.06 -14.84
CA LYS A 34 12.35 2.66 -15.67
C LYS A 34 13.68 3.13 -15.05
N ASN A 35 14.72 2.35 -15.18
CA ASN A 35 16.08 2.65 -14.67
C ASN A 35 16.11 2.89 -13.15
N SER A 36 15.29 2.17 -12.38
CA SER A 36 15.33 2.18 -10.92
C SER A 36 15.96 0.90 -10.37
N SER A 37 16.65 1.01 -9.25
CA SER A 37 17.09 -0.13 -8.45
C SER A 37 16.03 -0.47 -7.39
N ILE A 38 15.82 -1.76 -7.15
CA ILE A 38 14.90 -2.25 -6.11
C ILE A 38 15.70 -2.87 -4.99
N VAL A 39 15.41 -2.48 -3.75
CA VAL A 39 15.99 -3.06 -2.53
C VAL A 39 14.89 -3.55 -1.60
N PHE A 40 15.17 -4.61 -0.85
CA PHE A 40 14.22 -5.18 0.09
C PHE A 40 14.60 -4.82 1.52
N LEU A 41 13.61 -4.36 2.29
CA LEU A 41 13.78 -3.97 3.69
C LEU A 41 13.23 -5.10 4.58
N ASN A 42 14.06 -6.09 4.83
CA ASN A 42 13.75 -7.25 5.66
C ASN A 42 14.16 -7.09 7.13
N GLU A 43 14.95 -6.06 7.44
CA GLU A 43 15.43 -5.74 8.79
C GLU A 43 15.53 -4.22 8.99
N ILE A 44 15.69 -3.79 10.23
CA ILE A 44 15.85 -2.37 10.57
C ILE A 44 17.33 -2.01 10.48
N LYS A 45 17.68 -1.17 9.50
CA LYS A 45 19.01 -0.59 9.32
C LYS A 45 18.98 0.93 9.29
N LYS A 46 19.89 1.59 10.04
CA LYS A 46 19.96 3.07 10.12
C LYS A 46 20.33 3.71 8.78
N ASN A 47 21.23 3.10 8.01
CA ASN A 47 21.86 3.68 6.81
C ASN A 47 21.21 3.23 5.47
N ASN A 48 19.94 2.85 5.48
CA ASN A 48 19.22 2.55 4.26
C ASN A 48 18.61 3.82 3.67
N ASP A 49 19.12 4.25 2.53
CA ASP A 49 18.59 5.38 1.76
C ASP A 49 17.82 4.91 0.55
N PHE A 50 16.69 5.55 0.28
CA PHE A 50 15.79 5.27 -0.83
C PHE A 50 14.93 6.51 -1.14
N ASP A 51 14.45 6.57 -2.38
CA ASP A 51 13.62 7.67 -2.88
C ASP A 51 12.13 7.38 -2.73
N VAL A 52 11.75 6.10 -2.80
CA VAL A 52 10.37 5.61 -2.69
C VAL A 52 10.31 4.41 -1.77
N LEU A 53 9.36 4.42 -0.84
CA LEU A 53 9.03 3.27 0.01
C LEU A 53 7.73 2.62 -0.45
N ILE A 54 7.79 1.36 -0.82
CA ILE A 54 6.61 0.53 -1.09
C ILE A 54 6.36 -0.39 0.11
N ILE A 55 5.21 -0.28 0.73
CA ILE A 55 4.75 -1.22 1.76
C ILE A 55 3.83 -2.22 1.07
N SER A 56 4.33 -3.44 0.84
CA SER A 56 3.61 -4.46 0.07
C SER A 56 2.42 -5.06 0.82
N GLY A 57 1.52 -5.71 0.09
CA GLY A 57 0.43 -6.50 0.63
C GLY A 57 0.89 -7.74 1.43
N GLY A 58 -0.08 -8.52 1.89
CA GLY A 58 0.11 -9.72 2.71
C GLY A 58 0.48 -9.41 4.17
N ASN A 59 0.21 -10.33 5.07
CA ASN A 59 0.14 -10.18 6.52
C ASN A 59 -1.10 -9.42 7.00
N ASP A 60 -1.39 -9.55 8.28
CA ASP A 60 -2.45 -8.82 8.97
C ASP A 60 -1.88 -7.75 9.90
N LEU A 61 -2.71 -6.78 10.26
CA LEU A 61 -2.34 -5.77 11.25
C LEU A 61 -2.29 -6.39 12.64
N THR A 62 -1.30 -6.01 13.45
CA THR A 62 -1.19 -6.43 14.87
C THR A 62 -2.38 -6.02 15.73
N LYS A 63 -3.23 -5.11 15.23
CA LYS A 63 -4.52 -4.80 15.84
C LYS A 63 -5.52 -5.98 15.77
N PHE A 64 -5.32 -6.89 14.79
CA PHE A 64 -6.25 -7.98 14.49
C PHE A 64 -5.58 -9.36 14.50
N SER A 65 -4.25 -9.41 14.66
CA SER A 65 -3.47 -10.64 14.64
C SER A 65 -2.29 -10.54 15.61
N ASN A 66 -2.01 -11.66 16.30
CA ASN A 66 -0.86 -11.82 17.19
C ASN A 66 0.20 -12.76 16.60
N LEU A 67 0.10 -13.09 15.31
CA LEU A 67 1.07 -13.96 14.65
C LEU A 67 2.45 -13.29 14.60
N LYS A 68 3.50 -14.08 14.80
CA LYS A 68 4.90 -13.62 14.86
C LYS A 68 5.32 -12.89 13.58
N GLU A 69 4.93 -13.40 12.41
CA GLU A 69 5.18 -12.78 11.11
C GLU A 69 4.53 -11.40 10.96
N ASP A 70 3.33 -11.21 11.51
CA ASP A 70 2.62 -9.92 11.46
C ASP A 70 3.27 -8.91 12.39
N ILE A 71 3.76 -9.36 13.55
CA ILE A 71 4.52 -8.54 14.50
C ILE A 71 5.84 -8.09 13.87
N ILE A 72 6.58 -9.00 13.21
CA ILE A 72 7.85 -8.68 12.55
C ILE A 72 7.62 -7.63 11.46
N LYS A 73 6.67 -7.87 10.55
CA LYS A 73 6.37 -6.92 9.48
C LYS A 73 5.91 -5.56 10.02
N SER A 74 5.07 -5.56 11.05
CA SER A 74 4.57 -4.35 11.69
C SER A 74 5.71 -3.49 12.27
N LYS A 75 6.69 -4.11 12.95
CA LYS A 75 7.87 -3.42 13.50
C LYS A 75 8.70 -2.77 12.39
N ILE A 76 9.03 -3.51 11.34
CA ILE A 76 9.78 -3.02 10.18
C ILE A 76 9.02 -1.87 9.50
N THR A 77 7.72 -2.07 9.23
CA THR A 77 6.87 -1.06 8.59
C THR A 77 6.80 0.23 9.41
N LYS A 78 6.59 0.13 10.73
CA LYS A 78 6.52 1.30 11.62
C LYS A 78 7.81 2.10 11.63
N TYR A 79 8.96 1.42 11.66
CA TYR A 79 10.27 2.08 11.62
C TYR A 79 10.48 2.86 10.33
N TYR A 80 10.32 2.19 9.17
CA TYR A 80 10.57 2.83 7.89
C TYR A 80 9.53 3.87 7.50
N LEU A 81 8.26 3.72 7.91
CA LEU A 81 7.25 4.76 7.73
C LEU A 81 7.64 6.04 8.48
N LYS A 82 8.03 5.93 9.77
CA LYS A 82 8.50 7.09 10.55
C LYS A 82 9.75 7.74 9.94
N LYS A 83 10.72 6.93 9.49
CA LYS A 83 11.92 7.40 8.80
C LYS A 83 11.58 8.14 7.52
N SER A 84 10.65 7.62 6.71
CA SER A 84 10.18 8.24 5.46
C SER A 84 9.47 9.56 5.71
N ILE A 85 8.63 9.66 6.75
CA ILE A 85 7.99 10.92 7.16
C ILE A 85 9.05 11.99 7.47
N LYS A 86 10.02 11.64 8.33
CA LYS A 86 11.11 12.58 8.72
C LYS A 86 11.92 13.05 7.51
N ARG A 87 12.18 12.17 6.55
CA ARG A 87 12.97 12.45 5.34
C ARG A 87 12.14 12.96 4.16
N LYS A 88 10.82 13.11 4.30
CA LYS A 88 9.89 13.53 3.24
C LYS A 88 9.92 12.61 2.01
N VAL A 89 10.24 11.32 2.21
CA VAL A 89 10.28 10.30 1.16
C VAL A 89 8.86 9.92 0.74
N ILE A 90 8.69 9.59 -0.53
CA ILE A 90 7.41 9.09 -1.07
C ILE A 90 7.11 7.69 -0.47
N VAL A 91 5.90 7.51 0.05
CA VAL A 91 5.44 6.23 0.61
C VAL A 91 4.17 5.79 -0.11
N ILE A 92 4.15 4.55 -0.59
CA ILE A 92 2.98 3.93 -1.21
C ILE A 92 2.66 2.62 -0.48
N GLY A 93 1.49 2.57 0.14
CA GLY A 93 0.96 1.35 0.76
C GLY A 93 0.02 0.62 -0.19
N ILE A 94 0.22 -0.69 -0.37
CA ILE A 94 -0.63 -1.58 -1.16
C ILE A 94 -1.31 -2.58 -0.23
N CYS A 95 -2.64 -2.66 -0.24
CA CYS A 95 -3.44 -3.58 0.57
C CYS A 95 -3.08 -3.49 2.07
N TYR A 96 -2.36 -4.46 2.64
CA TYR A 96 -1.84 -4.34 4.01
C TYR A 96 -1.11 -3.01 4.24
N GLY A 97 -0.27 -2.57 3.29
CA GLY A 97 0.45 -1.31 3.41
C GLY A 97 -0.48 -0.11 3.56
N ALA A 98 -1.57 -0.08 2.80
CA ALA A 98 -2.61 0.94 2.93
C ALA A 98 -3.33 0.85 4.28
N GLN A 99 -3.69 -0.35 4.72
CA GLN A 99 -4.32 -0.58 6.02
C GLN A 99 -3.40 -0.15 7.17
N PHE A 100 -2.09 -0.46 7.07
CA PHE A 100 -1.11 -0.06 8.07
C PHE A 100 -0.97 1.46 8.18
N ILE A 101 -0.84 2.15 7.04
CA ILE A 101 -0.80 3.63 6.97
C ILE A 101 -2.09 4.21 7.55
N ALA A 102 -3.25 3.71 7.12
CA ALA A 102 -4.54 4.15 7.61
C ALA A 102 -4.66 4.00 9.14
N ASN A 103 -4.26 2.84 9.69
CA ASN A 103 -4.24 2.61 11.13
C ASN A 103 -3.26 3.55 11.87
N PHE A 104 -2.07 3.77 11.28
CA PHE A 104 -1.06 4.68 11.84
C PHE A 104 -1.61 6.12 11.98
N PHE A 105 -2.38 6.60 11.00
CA PHE A 105 -3.04 7.91 11.01
C PHE A 105 -4.47 7.87 11.55
N LYS A 106 -4.81 6.85 12.38
CA LYS A 106 -6.07 6.77 13.13
C LYS A 106 -7.34 6.71 12.27
N CYS A 107 -7.26 6.16 11.07
CA CYS A 107 -8.44 5.81 10.30
C CYS A 107 -9.22 4.68 11.00
N LYS A 108 -10.55 4.63 10.80
CA LYS A 108 -11.40 3.55 11.33
C LYS A 108 -11.35 2.37 10.37
N LEU A 109 -10.80 1.24 10.84
CA LEU A 109 -10.79 -0.04 10.12
C LEU A 109 -11.92 -0.94 10.63
N GLN A 110 -12.50 -1.72 9.71
CA GLN A 110 -13.58 -2.66 10.01
C GLN A 110 -13.36 -3.97 9.27
N LYS A 111 -13.61 -5.12 9.92
CA LYS A 111 -13.58 -6.44 9.30
C LYS A 111 -14.70 -6.58 8.27
N THR A 112 -14.41 -7.23 7.14
CA THR A 112 -15.37 -7.48 6.07
C THR A 112 -15.15 -8.85 5.45
N LYS A 113 -16.23 -9.44 4.91
CA LYS A 113 -16.17 -10.63 4.05
C LYS A 113 -16.50 -10.30 2.58
N LYS A 114 -16.84 -9.03 2.29
CA LYS A 114 -17.44 -8.63 1.00
C LYS A 114 -16.44 -8.10 -0.03
N HIS A 115 -15.20 -7.79 0.37
CA HIS A 115 -14.20 -7.19 -0.52
C HIS A 115 -13.21 -8.24 -1.03
N VAL A 116 -13.75 -9.25 -1.74
CA VAL A 116 -12.96 -10.27 -2.44
C VAL A 116 -13.42 -10.32 -3.89
N GLY A 117 -12.47 -10.22 -4.83
CA GLY A 117 -12.71 -10.22 -6.26
C GLY A 117 -12.74 -8.84 -6.89
N ASN A 118 -13.32 -8.74 -8.09
CA ASN A 118 -13.42 -7.46 -8.79
C ASN A 118 -14.67 -6.69 -8.35
N HIS A 119 -14.50 -5.42 -8.04
CA HIS A 119 -15.60 -4.54 -7.69
C HIS A 119 -15.40 -3.13 -8.26
N PRO A 120 -16.49 -2.37 -8.46
CA PRO A 120 -16.41 -1.00 -8.95
C PRO A 120 -15.87 -0.07 -7.87
N ILE A 121 -15.10 0.93 -8.30
CA ILE A 121 -14.66 2.06 -7.50
C ILE A 121 -15.07 3.36 -8.16
N LYS A 122 -15.32 4.39 -7.36
CA LYS A 122 -15.57 5.76 -7.78
C LYS A 122 -14.41 6.63 -7.32
N PHE A 123 -13.79 7.36 -8.25
CA PHE A 123 -12.77 8.35 -7.92
C PHE A 123 -13.44 9.65 -7.43
N GLU A 124 -12.93 10.19 -6.33
CA GLU A 124 -13.34 11.50 -5.84
C GLU A 124 -12.71 12.60 -6.70
N LYS A 125 -13.44 13.72 -6.88
CA LYS A 125 -13.02 14.81 -7.78
C LYS A 125 -11.69 15.45 -7.32
N ASN A 126 -10.81 15.72 -8.29
CA ASN A 126 -9.84 16.83 -8.36
C ASN A 126 -8.47 16.72 -7.70
N ASP A 127 -7.95 15.55 -7.28
CA ASP A 127 -6.64 15.59 -6.63
C ASP A 127 -5.43 15.20 -7.46
N PHE A 128 -5.60 14.71 -8.68
CA PHE A 128 -4.48 14.25 -9.50
C PHE A 128 -4.41 14.82 -10.92
N ASN A 129 -5.28 15.75 -11.33
CA ASN A 129 -5.42 16.13 -12.76
C ASN A 129 -5.44 14.91 -13.71
N LEU A 130 -5.81 13.76 -13.15
CA LEU A 130 -6.02 12.55 -13.91
C LEU A 130 -7.40 12.69 -14.52
N ASN A 131 -7.53 12.83 -15.83
CA ASN A 131 -8.80 12.64 -16.55
C ASN A 131 -9.25 11.17 -16.38
N LEU A 132 -9.54 10.78 -15.12
CA LEU A 132 -10.03 9.45 -14.77
C LEU A 132 -11.52 9.39 -15.07
N LYS A 133 -11.94 8.26 -15.63
CA LYS A 133 -13.37 7.93 -15.67
C LYS A 133 -13.91 8.01 -14.25
N LYS A 134 -15.12 8.55 -14.06
CA LYS A 134 -15.77 8.65 -12.74
C LYS A 134 -15.86 7.31 -12.01
N LYS A 135 -15.89 6.18 -12.75
CA LYS A 135 -15.98 4.82 -12.25
C LYS A 135 -14.99 3.92 -12.99
N ASP A 136 -14.36 3.00 -12.28
CA ASP A 136 -13.56 1.90 -12.82
C ASP A 136 -13.72 0.67 -11.94
N PHE A 137 -13.18 -0.47 -12.38
CA PHE A 137 -13.18 -1.72 -11.60
C PHE A 137 -11.79 -1.99 -11.07
N THR A 138 -11.71 -2.55 -9.87
CA THR A 138 -10.45 -2.96 -9.29
C THR A 138 -10.56 -4.35 -8.67
N ASN A 139 -9.41 -5.02 -8.50
CA ASN A 139 -9.36 -6.27 -7.76
C ASN A 139 -9.21 -5.98 -6.26
N SER A 140 -9.76 -6.82 -5.42
CA SER A 140 -9.62 -6.70 -3.99
C SER A 140 -9.48 -8.08 -3.34
N TYR A 141 -8.68 -8.15 -2.27
CA TYR A 141 -8.47 -9.37 -1.49
C TYR A 141 -8.45 -9.03 0.00
N ASN A 142 -9.33 -8.09 0.40
CA ASN A 142 -9.26 -7.45 1.70
C ASN A 142 -10.19 -8.11 2.71
N THR A 143 -9.67 -8.51 3.86
CA THR A 143 -10.43 -8.91 5.04
C THR A 143 -10.78 -7.71 5.94
N TYR A 144 -10.15 -6.59 5.73
CA TYR A 144 -10.40 -5.32 6.45
C TYR A 144 -10.55 -4.18 5.46
N LEU A 145 -11.57 -3.34 5.68
CA LEU A 145 -11.83 -2.13 4.91
C LEU A 145 -11.53 -0.88 5.76
N ILE A 146 -11.26 0.23 5.08
CA ILE A 146 -11.11 1.55 5.70
C ILE A 146 -12.48 2.24 5.64
N LYS A 147 -13.16 2.35 6.80
CA LYS A 147 -14.54 2.88 6.88
C LYS A 147 -14.59 4.40 6.98
N LYS A 148 -13.62 5.00 7.69
CA LYS A 148 -13.56 6.46 7.91
C LYS A 148 -12.11 6.93 7.92
N VAL A 149 -11.86 8.07 7.28
CA VAL A 149 -10.53 8.72 7.30
C VAL A 149 -10.17 9.23 8.69
N GLY A 150 -8.89 9.20 9.00
CA GLY A 150 -8.30 9.82 10.17
C GLY A 150 -7.82 11.24 9.88
N LYS A 151 -7.10 11.80 10.84
CA LYS A 151 -6.55 13.16 10.75
C LYS A 151 -5.57 13.30 9.57
N ASN A 152 -5.75 14.33 8.76
CA ASN A 152 -4.92 14.66 7.59
C ASN A 152 -4.90 13.55 6.51
N ILE A 153 -5.88 12.67 6.48
CA ILE A 153 -6.07 11.69 5.41
C ILE A 153 -7.25 12.12 4.55
N LYS A 154 -7.01 12.24 3.25
CA LYS A 154 -8.01 12.55 2.24
C LYS A 154 -8.30 11.31 1.40
N SER A 155 -9.57 10.95 1.27
CA SER A 155 -10.01 9.88 0.38
C SER A 155 -9.85 10.31 -1.09
N LEU A 156 -9.46 9.36 -1.94
CA LEU A 156 -9.27 9.56 -3.39
C LEU A 156 -10.18 8.66 -4.22
N ALA A 157 -10.53 7.50 -3.68
CA ALA A 157 -11.47 6.57 -4.30
C ALA A 157 -12.26 5.79 -3.25
N ARG A 158 -13.50 5.46 -3.58
CA ARG A 158 -14.40 4.66 -2.73
C ARG A 158 -15.03 3.52 -3.51
N ALA A 159 -15.31 2.44 -2.81
CA ALA A 159 -16.19 1.38 -3.29
C ALA A 159 -17.67 1.79 -3.15
N ASN A 160 -18.58 0.97 -3.69
CA ASN A 160 -20.02 1.27 -3.64
C ASN A 160 -20.61 1.30 -2.21
N ASP A 161 -19.98 0.61 -1.26
CA ASP A 161 -20.36 0.63 0.17
C ASP A 161 -19.75 1.81 0.95
N ASN A 162 -19.20 2.79 0.22
CA ASN A 162 -18.49 3.97 0.74
C ASN A 162 -17.21 3.67 1.51
N SER A 163 -16.71 2.43 1.51
CA SER A 163 -15.37 2.15 2.02
C SER A 163 -14.30 2.83 1.17
N ILE A 164 -13.20 3.20 1.80
CA ILE A 164 -12.10 3.93 1.16
C ILE A 164 -11.17 2.93 0.49
N GLU A 165 -11.02 3.08 -0.82
CA GLU A 165 -10.17 2.22 -1.64
C GLU A 165 -8.82 2.87 -2.00
N ALA A 166 -8.77 4.20 -2.02
CA ALA A 166 -7.52 4.95 -2.14
C ALA A 166 -7.57 6.22 -1.30
N PHE A 167 -6.41 6.61 -0.81
CA PHE A 167 -6.25 7.85 -0.03
C PHE A 167 -4.85 8.44 -0.19
N LYS A 168 -4.72 9.72 0.20
CA LYS A 168 -3.43 10.39 0.40
C LYS A 168 -3.38 11.07 1.76
N HIS A 169 -2.17 11.32 2.25
CA HIS A 169 -1.96 12.22 3.37
C HIS A 169 -1.84 13.67 2.86
N GLU A 170 -2.46 14.63 3.55
CA GLU A 170 -2.51 16.03 3.08
C GLU A 170 -1.17 16.76 3.17
N LYS A 171 -0.32 16.39 4.15
CA LYS A 171 0.96 17.06 4.42
C LYS A 171 2.19 16.29 3.94
N TYR A 172 2.09 14.97 3.80
CA TYR A 172 3.21 14.11 3.43
C TYR A 172 2.94 13.42 2.10
N LYS A 173 3.98 13.08 1.35
CA LYS A 173 3.89 12.29 0.13
C LYS A 173 3.59 10.81 0.45
N ILE A 174 2.48 10.56 1.13
CA ILE A 174 2.04 9.23 1.58
C ILE A 174 0.71 8.90 0.95
N TYR A 175 0.64 7.73 0.34
CA TYR A 175 -0.48 7.26 -0.45
C TYR A 175 -0.82 5.82 -0.07
N GLY A 176 -2.08 5.46 -0.13
CA GLY A 176 -2.56 4.09 0.09
C GLY A 176 -3.57 3.68 -0.95
N ILE A 177 -3.45 2.44 -1.45
CA ILE A 177 -4.43 1.78 -2.31
C ILE A 177 -4.77 0.42 -1.73
N MET A 178 -6.07 0.09 -1.71
CA MET A 178 -6.54 -1.15 -1.14
C MET A 178 -6.49 -2.32 -2.13
N TRP A 179 -6.45 -2.03 -3.43
CA TRP A 179 -6.34 -3.03 -4.49
C TRP A 179 -4.88 -3.40 -4.81
N HIS A 180 -4.72 -4.40 -5.67
CA HIS A 180 -3.45 -4.92 -6.15
C HIS A 180 -3.26 -4.61 -7.65
N PRO A 181 -2.66 -3.45 -8.02
CA PRO A 181 -2.46 -3.08 -9.43
C PRO A 181 -1.58 -4.08 -10.18
N GLU A 182 -0.64 -4.70 -9.47
CA GLU A 182 0.29 -5.69 -10.00
C GLU A 182 -0.41 -7.01 -10.40
N ARG A 183 -1.58 -7.31 -9.84
CA ARG A 183 -2.33 -8.55 -10.15
C ARG A 183 -3.30 -8.39 -11.31
N SER A 184 -3.45 -7.19 -11.85
CA SER A 184 -4.32 -6.96 -13.01
C SER A 184 -3.77 -7.65 -14.25
N LYS A 185 -4.64 -8.30 -15.06
CA LYS A 185 -4.25 -8.96 -16.33
C LYS A 185 -3.58 -7.97 -17.30
N LYS A 186 -4.08 -6.74 -17.36
CA LYS A 186 -3.50 -5.62 -18.12
C LYS A 186 -3.26 -4.44 -17.18
N LEU A 187 -2.14 -3.76 -17.39
CA LEU A 187 -1.86 -2.51 -16.66
C LEU A 187 -2.93 -1.47 -16.99
N LYS A 188 -3.63 -1.02 -15.99
CA LYS A 188 -4.66 0.01 -16.15
C LYS A 188 -4.01 1.38 -16.23
N LYS A 189 -4.53 2.22 -17.13
CA LYS A 189 -4.00 3.60 -17.31
C LYS A 189 -4.02 4.40 -16.01
N PHE A 190 -5.04 4.19 -15.16
CA PHE A 190 -5.12 4.90 -13.90
C PHE A 190 -4.05 4.44 -12.89
N ASP A 191 -3.73 3.14 -12.81
CA ASP A 191 -2.65 2.64 -11.96
C ASP A 191 -1.30 3.25 -12.35
N ILE A 192 -1.01 3.27 -13.67
CA ILE A 192 0.22 3.88 -14.18
C ILE A 192 0.28 5.38 -13.82
N ARG A 193 -0.80 6.12 -14.05
CA ARG A 193 -0.88 7.54 -13.75
C ARG A 193 -0.79 7.80 -12.25
N TYR A 194 -1.49 7.00 -11.44
CA TYR A 194 -1.46 7.08 -9.99
C TYR A 194 -0.04 6.97 -9.47
N PHE A 195 0.71 5.94 -9.89
CA PHE A 195 2.10 5.73 -9.44
C PHE A 195 3.10 6.74 -10.03
N LYS A 196 2.87 7.29 -11.23
CA LYS A 196 3.74 8.30 -11.84
C LYS A 196 3.59 9.70 -11.26
N ASN A 197 2.41 10.04 -10.73
CA ASN A 197 2.14 11.38 -10.19
C ASN A 197 2.74 11.63 -8.80
N PHE A 198 3.46 10.66 -8.25
CA PHE A 198 4.15 10.81 -6.97
C PHE A 198 5.58 11.39 -7.10
N LYS A 199 5.95 11.87 -8.31
CA LYS A 199 7.24 12.52 -8.54
C LYS A 199 7.29 13.93 -7.97
#